data_5b5c3f45e884a4dfdb5ff4770b2d064f
#
_entry.id   5b5c3f45e884a4dfdb5ff4770b2d064f
#
_cell.length_a   1.000
_cell.length_b   1.000
_cell.length_c   1.000
_cell.angle_alpha   90.00
_cell.angle_beta   90.00
_cell.angle_gamma   90.00
#
_symmetry.space_group_name_H-M   'P 1'
#
loop_
_entity.id
_entity.type
_entity.pdbx_description
1 polymer ?
#
loop_
_entity_poly.entity_id
_entity_poly.type
_entity_poly.pdbx_seq_one_letter_code
_entity_poly.pdbx_strand_id
1 'polypeptide(L)'
;MNTQNTVSHKNLSQKSNSISLSMDRSISFTTRCKDFFVPVLVLITAATYSCKKDSEKFESLQRDADIAYLKEDFNGAFSLYSQALEVDSDSIKTMITLGKIHYNKRNFEKAEEMFQDAIDKDKCNSNAVLWLSRIEIAHKNDRTKAKERLQSIVNRIPNRWEVEYTLGAILESEGNIEGAISLYNQAKVESAKLSLLYLRLGKIYRKAQRKETADLYFERARLVSEEDPNLFQMIDSEIIKEQ
;
A
#
# COMPACT_ATOMS: atom_id res chain seq x y z
N MET A 1 3.37 51.78 38.67
CA MET A 1 2.87 51.28 39.91
C MET A 1 3.39 49.87 40.06
N ASN A 2 4.61 49.65 40.48
CA ASN A 2 5.17 49.49 41.84
C ASN A 2 4.27 48.60 42.72
N THR A 3 4.72 47.44 43.06
CA THR A 3 5.30 47.15 44.37
C THR A 3 6.03 45.80 44.37
N GLN A 4 7.28 45.88 44.73
CA GLN A 4 8.15 44.84 45.28
C GLN A 4 7.71 44.46 46.70
N ASN A 5 8.10 43.26 47.14
CA ASN A 5 8.56 42.91 48.49
C ASN A 5 9.15 41.50 48.42
N THR A 6 10.41 41.31 48.47
CA THR A 6 11.54 41.33 49.44
C THR A 6 11.33 40.52 50.73
N VAL A 7 12.17 39.52 50.89
CA VAL A 7 13.05 39.13 52.03
C VAL A 7 12.38 38.32 53.17
N SER A 8 12.94 37.13 53.47
CA SER A 8 13.69 36.93 54.72
C SER A 8 14.44 35.62 54.80
N HIS A 9 15.72 35.72 55.03
CA HIS A 9 16.66 34.69 55.51
C HIS A 9 16.31 34.25 56.93
N LYS A 10 16.44 32.95 57.25
CA LYS A 10 16.86 32.53 58.60
C LYS A 10 17.76 31.27 58.49
N ASN A 11 19.04 31.50 58.83
CA ASN A 11 20.01 30.50 59.24
C ASN A 11 19.66 29.94 60.61
N LEU A 12 19.92 28.65 60.83
CA LEU A 12 20.30 28.08 62.12
C LEU A 12 20.87 26.69 61.90
N SER A 13 22.17 26.59 61.89
CA SER A 13 23.16 26.00 62.81
C SER A 13 22.95 24.52 63.17
N GLN A 14 23.94 23.80 62.69
CA GLN A 14 24.71 22.69 63.30
C GLN A 14 24.08 21.85 64.40
N LYS A 15 24.03 20.53 64.16
CA LYS A 15 24.48 19.56 65.13
C LYS A 15 25.08 18.34 64.41
N SER A 16 26.41 18.21 64.60
CA SER A 16 27.19 17.01 64.30
C SER A 16 26.79 15.88 65.21
N ASN A 17 26.43 14.73 64.69
CA ASN A 17 26.51 13.48 65.40
C ASN A 17 27.25 12.48 64.49
N SER A 18 28.47 12.23 64.87
CA SER A 18 29.32 11.16 64.39
C SER A 18 28.73 9.83 64.88
N ILE A 19 28.27 9.00 63.98
CA ILE A 19 28.07 7.57 64.21
C ILE A 19 29.00 6.86 63.20
N SER A 20 30.09 6.36 63.76
CA SER A 20 30.97 5.37 63.15
C SER A 20 30.17 4.07 63.01
N LEU A 21 29.83 3.66 61.82
CA LEU A 21 29.44 2.30 61.53
C LEU A 21 30.39 1.71 60.48
N SER A 22 31.06 0.69 60.93
CA SER A 22 31.99 -0.18 60.28
C SER A 22 31.69 -0.48 58.82
N MET A 23 32.70 -0.25 57.99
CA MET A 23 32.86 -0.89 56.67
C MET A 23 32.96 -2.41 56.89
N ASP A 24 32.01 -3.12 56.38
CA ASP A 24 32.20 -4.42 55.74
C ASP A 24 30.87 -4.90 55.15
N ARG A 25 30.70 -4.54 53.88
CA ARG A 25 29.94 -5.35 52.90
C ARG A 25 30.25 -4.80 51.49
N SER A 26 31.41 -5.14 50.98
CA SER A 26 31.66 -5.18 49.55
C SER A 26 30.90 -6.37 48.95
N ILE A 27 29.60 -6.22 48.88
CA ILE A 27 28.78 -7.16 48.07
C ILE A 27 28.91 -6.66 46.66
N SER A 28 29.62 -7.43 45.86
CA SER A 28 29.85 -7.26 44.43
C SER A 28 28.54 -7.07 43.67
N PHE A 29 28.18 -5.81 43.47
CA PHE A 29 27.04 -5.45 42.58
C PHE A 29 27.39 -5.61 41.10
N THR A 30 28.67 -5.86 40.79
CA THR A 30 29.18 -5.95 39.43
C THR A 30 29.04 -7.30 38.78
N THR A 31 28.81 -8.39 39.56
CA THR A 31 28.65 -9.74 38.99
C THR A 31 27.21 -10.08 38.62
N ARG A 32 26.22 -9.50 39.31
CA ARG A 32 24.81 -9.78 39.01
C ARG A 32 24.24 -9.05 37.76
N CYS A 33 24.83 -7.94 37.36
CA CYS A 33 24.40 -7.28 36.13
C CYS A 33 24.87 -7.97 34.84
N LYS A 34 26.02 -8.66 34.87
CA LYS A 34 26.54 -9.37 33.71
C LYS A 34 25.69 -10.59 33.34
N ASP A 35 25.14 -11.30 34.29
CA ASP A 35 24.36 -12.51 34.06
C ASP A 35 22.94 -12.20 33.50
N PHE A 36 22.44 -10.98 33.68
CA PHE A 36 21.16 -10.53 33.14
C PHE A 36 21.29 -9.82 31.77
N PHE A 37 22.38 -9.11 31.52
CA PHE A 37 22.58 -8.36 30.27
C PHE A 37 22.93 -9.26 29.09
N VAL A 38 23.67 -10.34 29.30
CA VAL A 38 24.06 -11.26 28.21
C VAL A 38 22.85 -12.00 27.63
N PRO A 39 21.94 -12.61 28.42
CA PRO A 39 20.76 -13.28 27.83
C PRO A 39 19.78 -12.31 27.18
N VAL A 40 19.63 -11.10 27.69
CA VAL A 40 18.77 -10.07 27.06
C VAL A 40 19.36 -9.61 25.72
N LEU A 41 20.67 -9.40 25.64
CA LEU A 41 21.34 -9.03 24.39
C LEU A 41 21.27 -10.15 23.35
N VAL A 42 21.42 -11.40 23.75
CA VAL A 42 21.28 -12.58 22.88
C VAL A 42 19.83 -12.72 22.38
N LEU A 43 18.84 -12.48 23.23
CA LEU A 43 17.43 -12.50 22.82
C LEU A 43 17.10 -11.37 21.84
N ILE A 44 17.64 -10.17 22.04
CA ILE A 44 17.45 -9.04 21.11
C ILE A 44 18.11 -9.34 19.76
N THR A 45 19.34 -9.87 19.74
CA THR A 45 20.02 -10.22 18.50
C THR A 45 19.37 -11.40 17.78
N ALA A 46 18.86 -12.38 18.50
CA ALA A 46 18.11 -13.49 17.91
C ALA A 46 16.78 -13.01 17.30
N ALA A 47 16.06 -12.12 17.98
CA ALA A 47 14.81 -11.54 17.48
C ALA A 47 15.04 -10.69 16.21
N THR A 48 16.09 -9.85 16.17
CA THR A 48 16.41 -9.05 15.00
C THR A 48 16.87 -9.91 13.81
N TYR A 49 17.59 -11.00 14.07
CA TYR A 49 18.03 -11.93 13.03
C TYR A 49 16.84 -12.72 12.45
N SER A 50 15.88 -13.15 13.28
CA SER A 50 14.64 -13.80 12.83
C SER A 50 13.82 -12.86 11.96
N CYS A 51 13.56 -11.63 12.41
CA CYS A 51 12.86 -10.62 11.64
C CYS A 51 13.49 -10.34 10.27
N LYS A 52 14.82 -10.27 10.20
CA LYS A 52 15.52 -10.07 8.93
C LYS A 52 15.37 -11.25 7.98
N LYS A 53 15.46 -12.47 8.49
CA LYS A 53 15.30 -13.69 7.70
C LYS A 53 13.87 -13.83 7.15
N ASP A 54 12.87 -13.47 7.95
CA ASP A 54 11.48 -13.49 7.53
C ASP A 54 11.19 -12.44 6.46
N SER A 55 11.78 -11.23 6.57
CA SER A 55 11.70 -10.20 5.53
C SER A 55 12.34 -10.63 4.21
N GLU A 56 13.54 -11.22 4.22
CA GLU A 56 14.21 -11.72 3.02
C GLU A 56 13.41 -12.84 2.34
N LYS A 57 12.83 -13.74 3.14
CA LYS A 57 11.96 -14.82 2.65
C LYS A 57 10.69 -14.25 2.01
N PHE A 58 10.04 -13.28 2.66
CA PHE A 58 8.85 -12.62 2.13
C PHE A 58 9.12 -11.94 0.80
N GLU A 59 10.20 -11.15 0.69
CA GLU A 59 10.57 -10.47 -0.55
C GLU A 59 10.90 -11.45 -1.69
N SER A 60 11.54 -12.58 -1.37
CA SER A 60 11.80 -13.64 -2.36
C SER A 60 10.50 -14.24 -2.88
N LEU A 61 9.61 -14.65 -1.99
CA LEU A 61 8.31 -15.21 -2.34
C LEU A 61 7.47 -14.23 -3.16
N GLN A 62 7.47 -12.95 -2.80
CA GLN A 62 6.76 -11.93 -3.58
C GLN A 62 7.32 -11.77 -5.00
N ARG A 63 8.65 -11.70 -5.16
CA ARG A 63 9.27 -11.60 -6.49
C ARG A 63 8.92 -12.80 -7.36
N ASP A 64 9.04 -14.01 -6.82
CA ASP A 64 8.75 -15.23 -7.56
C ASP A 64 7.25 -15.32 -7.93
N ALA A 65 6.38 -14.89 -7.02
CA ALA A 65 4.95 -14.78 -7.26
C ALA A 65 4.59 -13.73 -8.33
N ASP A 66 5.24 -12.54 -8.30
CA ASP A 66 5.07 -11.50 -9.31
C ASP A 66 5.50 -12.03 -10.71
N ILE A 67 6.60 -12.78 -10.77
CA ILE A 67 7.08 -13.40 -12.01
C ILE A 67 6.11 -14.46 -12.53
N ALA A 68 5.59 -15.34 -11.66
CA ALA A 68 4.59 -16.33 -12.02
C ALA A 68 3.30 -15.67 -12.52
N TYR A 69 2.85 -14.62 -11.85
CA TYR A 69 1.68 -13.85 -12.25
C TYR A 69 1.83 -13.20 -13.63
N LEU A 70 3.01 -12.60 -13.91
CA LEU A 70 3.33 -12.02 -15.21
C LEU A 70 3.43 -13.05 -16.34
N LYS A 71 3.72 -14.31 -16.00
CA LYS A 71 3.73 -15.44 -16.95
C LYS A 71 2.35 -16.10 -17.10
N GLU A 72 1.32 -15.53 -16.46
CA GLU A 72 -0.04 -16.08 -16.42
C GLU A 72 -0.16 -17.45 -15.73
N ASP A 73 0.89 -17.88 -15.00
CA ASP A 73 0.81 -19.03 -14.11
C ASP A 73 0.09 -18.64 -12.80
N PHE A 74 -1.23 -18.51 -12.91
CA PHE A 74 -2.05 -18.10 -11.77
C PHE A 74 -2.10 -19.14 -10.64
N ASN A 75 -1.79 -20.39 -10.90
CA ASN A 75 -1.73 -21.40 -9.84
C ASN A 75 -0.41 -21.32 -9.07
N GLY A 76 0.70 -21.20 -9.77
CA GLY A 76 2.01 -20.96 -9.16
C GLY A 76 2.04 -19.64 -8.39
N ALA A 77 1.54 -18.56 -8.99
CA ALA A 77 1.42 -17.26 -8.34
C ALA A 77 0.58 -17.34 -7.06
N PHE A 78 -0.57 -18.02 -7.11
CA PHE A 78 -1.44 -18.22 -5.95
C PHE A 78 -0.70 -18.90 -4.79
N SER A 79 0.01 -20.01 -5.09
CA SER A 79 0.76 -20.75 -4.08
C SER A 79 1.85 -19.89 -3.42
N LEU A 80 2.60 -19.14 -4.23
CA LEU A 80 3.69 -18.28 -3.75
C LEU A 80 3.17 -17.07 -2.95
N TYR A 81 2.11 -16.40 -3.41
CA TYR A 81 1.48 -15.32 -2.65
C TYR A 81 0.86 -15.82 -1.34
N SER A 82 0.28 -17.03 -1.31
CA SER A 82 -0.25 -17.61 -0.07
C SER A 82 0.86 -17.84 0.94
N GLN A 83 1.99 -18.39 0.50
CA GLN A 83 3.17 -18.55 1.36
C GLN A 83 3.74 -17.19 1.82
N ALA A 84 3.74 -16.17 0.95
CA ALA A 84 4.15 -14.83 1.33
C ALA A 84 3.24 -14.24 2.41
N LEU A 85 1.92 -14.44 2.30
CA LEU A 85 0.96 -13.98 3.30
C LEU A 85 1.07 -14.72 4.64
N GLU A 86 1.52 -15.98 4.65
CA GLU A 86 1.86 -16.70 5.87
C GLU A 86 3.09 -16.11 6.60
N VAL A 87 4.04 -15.54 5.84
CA VAL A 87 5.23 -14.88 6.41
C VAL A 87 4.90 -13.47 6.89
N ASP A 88 4.14 -12.70 6.10
CA ASP A 88 3.68 -11.36 6.44
C ASP A 88 2.17 -11.26 6.20
N SER A 89 1.41 -11.52 7.26
CA SER A 89 -0.05 -11.46 7.25
C SER A 89 -0.62 -10.04 7.11
N ASP A 90 0.24 -9.01 7.14
CA ASP A 90 -0.17 -7.62 7.02
C ASP A 90 0.06 -7.04 5.62
N SER A 91 0.57 -7.83 4.70
CA SER A 91 0.86 -7.40 3.34
C SER A 91 -0.40 -7.12 2.52
N ILE A 92 -0.80 -5.85 2.50
CA ILE A 92 -1.95 -5.37 1.72
C ILE A 92 -1.80 -5.70 0.22
N LYS A 93 -0.60 -5.55 -0.34
CA LYS A 93 -0.32 -5.89 -1.75
C LYS A 93 -0.63 -7.36 -2.04
N THR A 94 -0.19 -8.25 -1.15
CA THR A 94 -0.41 -9.70 -1.29
C THR A 94 -1.89 -10.05 -1.20
N MET A 95 -2.61 -9.48 -0.21
CA MET A 95 -4.07 -9.65 -0.08
C MET A 95 -4.81 -9.23 -1.35
N ILE A 96 -4.51 -8.04 -1.88
CA ILE A 96 -5.14 -7.53 -3.09
C ILE A 96 -4.87 -8.46 -4.28
N THR A 97 -3.65 -8.97 -4.42
CA THR A 97 -3.30 -9.84 -5.55
C THR A 97 -3.96 -11.20 -5.42
N LEU A 98 -4.01 -11.80 -4.23
CA LEU A 98 -4.78 -13.02 -3.96
C LEU A 98 -6.28 -12.81 -4.22
N GLY A 99 -6.83 -11.68 -3.78
CA GLY A 99 -8.20 -11.30 -4.08
C GLY A 99 -8.49 -11.25 -5.58
N LYS A 100 -7.59 -10.68 -6.38
CA LYS A 100 -7.71 -10.65 -7.86
C LYS A 100 -7.65 -12.05 -8.47
N ILE A 101 -6.77 -12.92 -7.97
CA ILE A 101 -6.69 -14.32 -8.43
C ILE A 101 -7.98 -15.06 -8.10
N HIS A 102 -8.52 -14.88 -6.89
CA HIS A 102 -9.82 -15.46 -6.51
C HIS A 102 -10.96 -14.93 -7.38
N TYR A 103 -10.99 -13.61 -7.66
CA TYR A 103 -11.97 -13.00 -8.55
C TYR A 103 -11.94 -13.62 -9.96
N ASN A 104 -10.75 -13.78 -10.55
CA ASN A 104 -10.57 -14.40 -11.86
C ASN A 104 -10.99 -15.87 -11.90
N LYS A 105 -10.83 -16.58 -10.77
CA LYS A 105 -11.32 -17.95 -10.58
C LYS A 105 -12.82 -18.01 -10.24
N ARG A 106 -13.53 -16.88 -10.23
CA ARG A 106 -14.94 -16.74 -9.84
C ARG A 106 -15.26 -17.13 -8.39
N ASN A 107 -14.25 -17.16 -7.53
CA ASN A 107 -14.39 -17.38 -6.08
C ASN A 107 -14.66 -16.03 -5.41
N PHE A 108 -15.84 -15.45 -5.66
CA PHE A 108 -16.14 -14.06 -5.28
C PHE A 108 -16.16 -13.84 -3.76
N GLU A 109 -16.60 -14.84 -2.99
CA GLU A 109 -16.62 -14.76 -1.53
C GLU A 109 -15.21 -14.63 -0.94
N LYS A 110 -14.25 -15.44 -1.41
CA LYS A 110 -12.85 -15.34 -0.99
C LYS A 110 -12.18 -14.07 -1.49
N ALA A 111 -12.53 -13.63 -2.70
CA ALA A 111 -12.05 -12.37 -3.22
C ALA A 111 -12.51 -11.19 -2.35
N GLU A 112 -13.79 -11.20 -1.95
CA GLU A 112 -14.36 -10.19 -1.05
C GLU A 112 -13.65 -10.15 0.30
N GLU A 113 -13.42 -11.32 0.92
CA GLU A 113 -12.69 -11.46 2.18
C GLU A 113 -11.29 -10.80 2.08
N MET A 114 -10.51 -11.17 1.06
CA MET A 114 -9.18 -10.61 0.84
C MET A 114 -9.19 -9.09 0.62
N PHE A 115 -10.15 -8.57 -0.14
CA PHE A 115 -10.26 -7.13 -0.34
C PHE A 115 -10.75 -6.40 0.92
N GLN A 116 -11.64 -7.02 1.70
CA GLN A 116 -12.10 -6.44 2.97
C GLN A 116 -10.96 -6.39 3.98
N ASP A 117 -10.16 -7.46 4.12
CA ASP A 117 -8.98 -7.49 4.99
C ASP A 117 -7.98 -6.40 4.60
N ALA A 118 -7.76 -6.20 3.30
CA ALA A 118 -6.91 -5.11 2.81
C ALA A 118 -7.45 -3.72 3.18
N ILE A 119 -8.78 -3.51 3.11
CA ILE A 119 -9.44 -2.25 3.49
C ILE A 119 -9.40 -2.04 5.01
N ASP A 120 -9.52 -3.09 5.80
CA ASP A 120 -9.46 -2.99 7.26
C ASP A 120 -8.07 -2.53 7.75
N LYS A 121 -7.01 -2.91 7.01
CA LYS A 121 -5.65 -2.43 7.25
C LYS A 121 -5.39 -1.03 6.69
N ASP A 122 -5.92 -0.70 5.52
CA ASP A 122 -5.83 0.61 4.89
C ASP A 122 -7.18 1.01 4.29
N LYS A 123 -7.96 1.76 5.05
CA LYS A 123 -9.31 2.22 4.67
C LYS A 123 -9.34 3.12 3.42
N CYS A 124 -8.19 3.67 3.04
CA CYS A 124 -8.05 4.49 1.86
C CYS A 124 -7.42 3.74 0.68
N ASN A 125 -7.24 2.42 0.76
CA ASN A 125 -6.68 1.66 -0.33
C ASN A 125 -7.63 1.59 -1.54
N SER A 126 -7.37 2.46 -2.52
CA SER A 126 -8.23 2.59 -3.70
C SER A 126 -8.35 1.30 -4.51
N ASN A 127 -7.27 0.49 -4.59
CA ASN A 127 -7.31 -0.77 -5.32
C ASN A 127 -8.27 -1.77 -4.66
N ALA A 128 -8.15 -1.96 -3.34
CA ALA A 128 -9.03 -2.86 -2.60
C ALA A 128 -10.50 -2.39 -2.67
N VAL A 129 -10.74 -1.09 -2.46
CA VAL A 129 -12.07 -0.48 -2.56
C VAL A 129 -12.67 -0.68 -3.95
N LEU A 130 -11.90 -0.43 -5.00
CA LEU A 130 -12.37 -0.57 -6.39
C LEU A 130 -12.75 -2.02 -6.72
N TRP A 131 -11.91 -3.00 -6.34
CA TRP A 131 -12.19 -4.41 -6.61
C TRP A 131 -13.40 -4.91 -5.83
N LEU A 132 -13.55 -4.49 -4.58
CA LEU A 132 -14.71 -4.83 -3.77
C LEU A 132 -15.99 -4.22 -4.36
N SER A 133 -15.93 -2.96 -4.81
CA SER A 133 -17.06 -2.31 -5.50
C SER A 133 -17.44 -3.02 -6.80
N ARG A 134 -16.48 -3.56 -7.54
CA ARG A 134 -16.76 -4.39 -8.72
C ARG A 134 -17.53 -5.67 -8.38
N ILE A 135 -17.20 -6.32 -7.26
CA ILE A 135 -17.95 -7.49 -6.77
C ILE A 135 -19.38 -7.07 -6.39
N GLU A 136 -19.52 -5.96 -5.66
CA GLU A 136 -20.82 -5.42 -5.25
C GLU A 136 -21.71 -5.11 -6.46
N ILE A 137 -21.17 -4.50 -7.50
CA ILE A 137 -21.91 -4.16 -8.72
C ILE A 137 -22.24 -5.41 -9.55
N ALA A 138 -21.23 -6.21 -9.88
CA ALA A 138 -21.36 -7.24 -10.92
C ALA A 138 -21.92 -8.55 -10.37
N HIS A 139 -21.63 -8.90 -9.11
CA HIS A 139 -22.02 -10.16 -8.53
C HIS A 139 -23.20 -10.05 -7.55
N LYS A 140 -23.20 -9.02 -6.70
CA LYS A 140 -24.26 -8.81 -5.71
C LYS A 140 -25.39 -7.90 -6.20
N ASN A 141 -25.20 -7.20 -7.31
CA ASN A 141 -26.10 -6.17 -7.83
C ASN A 141 -26.42 -5.07 -6.80
N ASP A 142 -25.46 -4.80 -5.89
CA ASP A 142 -25.59 -3.78 -4.83
C ASP A 142 -24.81 -2.52 -5.22
N ARG A 143 -25.41 -1.72 -6.11
CA ARG A 143 -24.83 -0.46 -6.57
C ARG A 143 -24.80 0.60 -5.49
N THR A 144 -25.74 0.56 -4.55
CA THR A 144 -25.82 1.52 -3.45
C THR A 144 -24.60 1.40 -2.56
N LYS A 145 -24.24 0.18 -2.15
CA LYS A 145 -23.09 -0.07 -1.32
C LYS A 145 -21.78 0.26 -2.04
N ALA A 146 -21.68 -0.12 -3.32
CA ALA A 146 -20.53 0.24 -4.15
C ALA A 146 -20.36 1.76 -4.25
N LYS A 147 -21.44 2.51 -4.46
CA LYS A 147 -21.46 3.97 -4.52
C LYS A 147 -20.96 4.60 -3.23
N GLU A 148 -21.52 4.22 -2.08
CA GLU A 148 -21.11 4.72 -0.77
C GLU A 148 -19.61 4.51 -0.52
N ARG A 149 -19.12 3.32 -0.87
CA ARG A 149 -17.71 2.93 -0.73
C ARG A 149 -16.80 3.79 -1.61
N LEU A 150 -17.13 3.96 -2.88
CA LEU A 150 -16.36 4.78 -3.82
C LEU A 150 -16.41 6.27 -3.43
N GLN A 151 -17.56 6.77 -2.98
CA GLN A 151 -17.71 8.14 -2.48
C GLN A 151 -16.83 8.41 -1.25
N SER A 152 -16.63 7.41 -0.40
CA SER A 152 -15.79 7.57 0.81
C SER A 152 -14.33 7.84 0.50
N ILE A 153 -13.85 7.48 -0.70
CA ILE A 153 -12.44 7.61 -1.08
C ILE A 153 -12.19 8.61 -2.21
N VAL A 154 -13.16 8.89 -3.08
CA VAL A 154 -12.94 9.72 -4.29
C VAL A 154 -12.32 11.08 -3.99
N ASN A 155 -12.70 11.73 -2.89
CA ASN A 155 -12.15 13.01 -2.48
C ASN A 155 -10.87 12.92 -1.65
N ARG A 156 -10.49 11.73 -1.21
CA ARG A 156 -9.31 11.50 -0.37
C ARG A 156 -8.09 11.09 -1.18
N ILE A 157 -8.33 10.49 -2.33
CA ILE A 157 -7.29 9.95 -3.20
C ILE A 157 -7.48 10.57 -4.57
N PRO A 158 -6.88 11.75 -4.83
CA PRO A 158 -6.94 12.37 -6.14
C PRO A 158 -6.21 11.48 -7.17
N ASN A 159 -6.63 11.61 -8.43
CA ASN A 159 -5.96 11.00 -9.57
C ASN A 159 -6.09 9.47 -9.65
N ARG A 160 -7.30 8.97 -9.42
CA ARG A 160 -7.66 7.55 -9.56
C ARG A 160 -8.82 7.40 -10.53
N TRP A 161 -8.52 7.55 -11.81
CA TRP A 161 -9.50 7.57 -12.90
C TRP A 161 -10.50 6.38 -12.84
N GLU A 162 -10.05 5.20 -12.38
CA GLU A 162 -10.93 4.04 -12.26
C GLU A 162 -12.01 4.22 -11.19
N VAL A 163 -11.71 4.92 -10.10
CA VAL A 163 -12.68 5.24 -9.04
C VAL A 163 -13.69 6.24 -9.55
N GLU A 164 -13.19 7.32 -10.16
CA GLU A 164 -14.00 8.40 -10.74
C GLU A 164 -14.89 7.86 -11.86
N TYR A 165 -14.35 7.06 -12.77
CA TYR A 165 -15.09 6.41 -13.84
C TYR A 165 -16.18 5.48 -13.29
N THR A 166 -15.86 4.61 -12.34
CA THR A 166 -16.83 3.65 -11.80
C THR A 166 -17.95 4.35 -11.04
N LEU A 167 -17.62 5.37 -10.27
CA LEU A 167 -18.62 6.19 -9.56
C LEU A 167 -19.47 6.98 -10.56
N GLY A 168 -18.86 7.54 -11.60
CA GLY A 168 -19.55 8.22 -12.70
C GLY A 168 -20.58 7.33 -13.37
N ALA A 169 -20.22 6.08 -13.69
CA ALA A 169 -21.12 5.11 -14.29
C ALA A 169 -22.30 4.75 -13.37
N ILE A 170 -22.11 4.70 -12.06
CA ILE A 170 -23.20 4.52 -11.10
C ILE A 170 -24.15 5.71 -11.14
N LEU A 171 -23.61 6.95 -11.05
CA LEU A 171 -24.43 8.18 -11.08
C LEU A 171 -25.20 8.31 -12.38
N GLU A 172 -24.58 7.98 -13.52
CA GLU A 172 -25.26 7.95 -14.83
C GLU A 172 -26.46 6.99 -14.81
N SER A 173 -26.27 5.77 -14.29
CA SER A 173 -27.35 4.79 -14.18
C SER A 173 -28.50 5.20 -13.24
N GLU A 174 -28.22 6.11 -12.31
CA GLU A 174 -29.21 6.72 -11.41
C GLU A 174 -29.88 7.99 -12.00
N GLY A 175 -29.45 8.42 -13.19
CA GLY A 175 -29.95 9.63 -13.84
C GLY A 175 -29.31 10.93 -13.33
N ASN A 176 -28.30 10.85 -12.48
CA ASN A 176 -27.50 12.01 -12.06
C ASN A 176 -26.44 12.35 -13.09
N ILE A 177 -26.88 12.90 -14.22
CA ILE A 177 -26.03 13.16 -15.39
C ILE A 177 -24.96 14.21 -15.12
N GLU A 178 -25.28 15.28 -14.38
CA GLU A 178 -24.31 16.32 -14.05
C GLU A 178 -23.17 15.79 -13.18
N GLY A 179 -23.50 14.99 -12.17
CA GLY A 179 -22.51 14.32 -11.32
C GLY A 179 -21.62 13.34 -12.11
N ALA A 180 -22.23 12.58 -13.02
CA ALA A 180 -21.51 11.66 -13.90
C ALA A 180 -20.53 12.38 -14.82
N ILE A 181 -20.96 13.46 -15.50
CA ILE A 181 -20.11 14.29 -16.38
C ILE A 181 -18.92 14.86 -15.60
N SER A 182 -19.14 15.37 -14.40
CA SER A 182 -18.07 15.89 -13.54
C SER A 182 -17.00 14.84 -13.26
N LEU A 183 -17.41 13.62 -12.87
CA LEU A 183 -16.49 12.53 -12.56
C LEU A 183 -15.78 11.98 -13.81
N TYR A 184 -16.47 11.86 -14.94
CA TYR A 184 -15.84 11.45 -16.20
C TYR A 184 -14.79 12.44 -16.68
N ASN A 185 -15.02 13.76 -16.51
CA ASN A 185 -14.03 14.77 -16.84
C ASN A 185 -12.79 14.67 -15.94
N GLN A 186 -12.95 14.33 -14.67
CA GLN A 186 -11.82 14.07 -13.77
C GLN A 186 -11.06 12.82 -14.21
N ALA A 187 -11.76 11.72 -14.46
CA ALA A 187 -11.17 10.47 -14.97
C ALA A 187 -10.42 10.68 -16.29
N LYS A 188 -10.92 11.50 -17.19
CA LYS A 188 -10.28 11.81 -18.48
C LYS A 188 -8.91 12.46 -18.33
N VAL A 189 -8.74 13.38 -17.38
CA VAL A 189 -7.42 14.02 -17.12
C VAL A 189 -6.38 12.97 -16.71
N GLU A 190 -6.77 11.97 -15.93
CA GLU A 190 -5.87 10.90 -15.52
C GLU A 190 -5.61 9.88 -16.63
N SER A 191 -6.58 9.62 -17.50
CA SER A 191 -6.39 8.71 -18.65
C SER A 191 -5.29 9.21 -19.59
N ALA A 192 -5.16 10.51 -19.78
CA ALA A 192 -4.08 11.10 -20.56
C ALA A 192 -2.69 10.77 -19.97
N LYS A 193 -2.54 10.82 -18.65
CA LYS A 193 -1.29 10.43 -17.97
C LYS A 193 -1.01 8.93 -18.12
N LEU A 194 -2.05 8.10 -18.07
CA LEU A 194 -1.95 6.66 -18.28
C LEU A 194 -1.47 6.32 -19.69
N SER A 195 -1.95 7.05 -20.70
CA SER A 195 -1.50 6.91 -22.09
C SER A 195 0.00 7.17 -22.23
N LEU A 196 0.51 8.24 -21.61
CA LEU A 196 1.95 8.54 -21.57
C LEU A 196 2.76 7.46 -20.83
N LEU A 197 2.20 6.88 -19.76
CA LEU A 197 2.84 5.78 -19.05
C LEU A 197 2.96 4.54 -19.94
N TYR A 198 1.90 4.18 -20.64
CA TYR A 198 1.94 3.07 -21.60
C TYR A 198 2.94 3.30 -22.73
N LEU A 199 3.03 4.51 -23.26
CA LEU A 199 4.05 4.86 -24.23
C LEU A 199 5.46 4.63 -23.69
N ARG A 200 5.75 5.05 -22.45
CA ARG A 200 7.04 4.84 -21.80
C ARG A 200 7.35 3.37 -21.58
N LEU A 201 6.37 2.58 -21.15
CA LEU A 201 6.52 1.14 -20.98
C LEU A 201 6.83 0.46 -22.32
N GLY A 202 6.11 0.80 -23.38
CA GLY A 202 6.39 0.31 -24.73
C GLY A 202 7.84 0.57 -25.15
N LYS A 203 8.33 1.81 -24.98
CA LYS A 203 9.73 2.18 -25.27
C LYS A 203 10.74 1.38 -24.46
N ILE A 204 10.50 1.14 -23.17
CA ILE A 204 11.39 0.33 -22.31
C ILE A 204 11.43 -1.11 -22.78
N TYR A 205 10.26 -1.73 -23.06
CA TYR A 205 10.21 -3.10 -23.56
C TYR A 205 10.82 -3.24 -24.94
N ARG A 206 10.71 -2.22 -25.81
CA ARG A 206 11.39 -2.20 -27.11
C ARG A 206 12.91 -2.20 -26.94
N LYS A 207 13.45 -1.36 -26.04
CA LYS A 207 14.87 -1.36 -25.70
C LYS A 207 15.36 -2.68 -25.10
N ALA A 208 14.48 -3.36 -24.34
CA ALA A 208 14.75 -4.69 -23.80
C ALA A 208 14.56 -5.84 -24.83
N GLN A 209 14.37 -5.49 -26.12
CA GLN A 209 14.16 -6.43 -27.24
C GLN A 209 12.93 -7.35 -27.06
N ARG A 210 11.95 -6.94 -26.27
CA ARG A 210 10.67 -7.63 -26.07
C ARG A 210 9.61 -6.99 -26.95
N LYS A 211 9.69 -7.25 -28.25
CA LYS A 211 8.89 -6.57 -29.28
C LYS A 211 7.38 -6.75 -29.04
N GLU A 212 6.90 -7.96 -28.83
CA GLU A 212 5.47 -8.25 -28.65
C GLU A 212 4.88 -7.53 -27.43
N THR A 213 5.63 -7.51 -26.33
CA THR A 213 5.20 -6.76 -25.12
C THR A 213 5.23 -5.26 -25.36
N ALA A 214 6.21 -4.75 -26.12
CA ALA A 214 6.27 -3.35 -26.46
C ALA A 214 5.08 -2.93 -27.33
N ASP A 215 4.76 -3.73 -28.35
CA ASP A 215 3.65 -3.46 -29.28
C ASP A 215 2.31 -3.44 -28.51
N LEU A 216 2.10 -4.35 -27.56
CA LEU A 216 0.92 -4.35 -26.69
C LEU A 216 0.78 -3.04 -25.90
N TYR A 217 1.87 -2.52 -25.34
CA TYR A 217 1.84 -1.26 -24.58
C TYR A 217 1.65 -0.05 -25.52
N PHE A 218 2.19 -0.07 -26.72
CA PHE A 218 1.95 0.98 -27.71
C PHE A 218 0.50 1.03 -28.15
N GLU A 219 -0.13 -0.13 -28.38
CA GLU A 219 -1.57 -0.17 -28.68
C GLU A 219 -2.42 0.36 -27.55
N ARG A 220 -2.10 -0.01 -26.29
CA ARG A 220 -2.78 0.53 -25.12
C ARG A 220 -2.64 2.06 -25.03
N ALA A 221 -1.47 2.59 -25.34
CA ALA A 221 -1.25 4.04 -25.36
C ALA A 221 -2.14 4.72 -26.38
N ARG A 222 -2.28 4.18 -27.58
CA ARG A 222 -3.18 4.68 -28.64
C ARG A 222 -4.64 4.66 -28.18
N LEU A 223 -5.13 3.50 -27.72
CA LEU A 223 -6.51 3.33 -27.28
C LEU A 223 -6.91 4.36 -26.22
N VAL A 224 -6.06 4.57 -25.20
CA VAL A 224 -6.37 5.52 -24.12
C VAL A 224 -6.29 6.98 -24.57
N SER A 225 -5.55 7.27 -25.64
CA SER A 225 -5.42 8.63 -26.19
C SER A 225 -6.41 8.97 -27.31
N GLU A 226 -7.21 8.02 -27.79
CA GLU A 226 -8.05 8.14 -28.99
C GLU A 226 -9.04 9.32 -28.92
N GLU A 227 -9.54 9.64 -27.73
CA GLU A 227 -10.48 10.75 -27.53
C GLU A 227 -9.82 12.13 -27.51
N ASP A 228 -8.50 12.21 -27.40
CA ASP A 228 -7.73 13.46 -27.47
C ASP A 228 -6.86 13.46 -28.75
N PRO A 229 -7.31 14.10 -29.83
CA PRO A 229 -6.60 14.07 -31.10
C PRO A 229 -5.16 14.57 -31.03
N ASN A 230 -4.87 15.57 -30.19
CA ASN A 230 -3.52 16.10 -30.03
C ASN A 230 -2.61 15.11 -29.30
N LEU A 231 -3.12 14.50 -28.24
CA LEU A 231 -2.41 13.46 -27.48
C LEU A 231 -2.19 12.22 -28.34
N PHE A 232 -3.21 11.79 -29.07
CA PHE A 232 -3.14 10.66 -30.00
C PHE A 232 -2.06 10.87 -31.06
N GLN A 233 -2.08 12.02 -31.74
CA GLN A 233 -1.10 12.36 -32.80
C GLN A 233 0.33 12.40 -32.23
N MET A 234 0.51 12.96 -31.03
CA MET A 234 1.80 12.97 -30.35
C MET A 234 2.28 11.54 -30.04
N ILE A 235 1.42 10.70 -29.45
CA ILE A 235 1.74 9.31 -29.10
C ILE A 235 2.05 8.50 -30.34
N ASP A 236 1.24 8.62 -31.39
CA ASP A 236 1.43 7.88 -32.63
C ASP A 236 2.75 8.25 -33.31
N SER A 237 3.08 9.54 -33.34
CA SER A 237 4.36 10.01 -33.88
C SER A 237 5.57 9.48 -33.12
N GLU A 238 5.45 9.33 -31.78
CA GLU A 238 6.50 8.76 -30.94
C GLU A 238 6.64 7.25 -31.10
N ILE A 239 5.53 6.54 -31.34
CA ILE A 239 5.54 5.09 -31.60
C ILE A 239 6.19 4.80 -32.95
N ILE A 240 5.88 5.60 -34.00
CA ILE A 240 6.46 5.45 -35.35
C ILE A 240 7.98 5.58 -35.29
N LYS A 241 8.53 6.47 -34.47
CA LYS A 241 9.99 6.60 -34.29
C LYS A 241 10.67 5.40 -33.67
N GLU A 242 9.92 4.55 -32.98
CA GLU A 242 10.44 3.34 -32.31
C GLU A 242 10.30 2.08 -33.16
N GLN A 243 9.61 2.14 -34.31
CA GLN A 243 9.46 1.04 -35.26
C GLN A 243 10.66 0.93 -36.20
#